data_19b2084c134ee264168bd2f88bcb880b
#
_entry.id   19b2084c134ee264168bd2f88bcb880b
#
_cell.length_a   1.000
_cell.length_b   1.000
_cell.length_c   1.000
_cell.angle_alpha   90.00
_cell.angle_beta   90.00
_cell.angle_gamma   90.00
#
_symmetry.space_group_name_H-M   'P 1'
#
loop_
_entity.id
_entity.type
_entity.pdbx_description
1 polymer ?
#
loop_
_entity_poly.entity_id
_entity_poly.type
_entity_poly.pdbx_seq_one_letter_code
_entity_poly.pdbx_strand_id
1 'polypeptide(L)'
;MTRAVSLALALTACLLQAQNPLSVSKPEKDNSVKAELASFTVDKRLQVNLFADESMGIANPVCMRWDARGRLWVLCTWAYPQLKPGTKPNDKLLILEDTKGDGRADK
;
A
#
# COMPACT_ATOMS: atom_id res chain seq x y z
N MET A 1 -76.76 -16.99 18.07
CA MET A 1 -75.93 -15.76 17.88
C MET A 1 -74.56 -16.04 18.49
N THR A 2 -73.64 -16.52 17.65
CA THR A 2 -72.28 -16.91 18.10
C THR A 2 -71.28 -15.95 17.46
N ARG A 3 -70.69 -15.10 18.26
CA ARG A 3 -69.66 -14.16 17.79
C ARG A 3 -68.31 -14.88 17.75
N ALA A 4 -67.74 -15.01 16.57
CA ALA A 4 -66.39 -15.45 16.36
C ALA A 4 -65.41 -14.31 16.68
N VAL A 5 -64.51 -14.55 17.66
CA VAL A 5 -63.40 -13.65 17.98
C VAL A 5 -62.18 -14.10 17.14
N SER A 6 -61.85 -13.32 16.12
CA SER A 6 -60.62 -13.54 15.36
C SER A 6 -59.44 -12.97 16.11
N LEU A 7 -58.56 -13.86 16.56
CA LEU A 7 -57.28 -13.51 17.18
C LEU A 7 -56.22 -13.31 16.09
N ALA A 8 -55.90 -12.05 15.78
CA ALA A 8 -54.82 -11.73 14.83
C ALA A 8 -53.48 -11.82 15.59
N LEU A 9 -52.70 -12.85 15.30
CA LEU A 9 -51.35 -13.01 15.81
C LEU A 9 -50.38 -12.18 14.97
N ALA A 10 -50.01 -11.00 15.43
CA ALA A 10 -48.95 -10.19 14.80
C ALA A 10 -47.57 -10.78 15.13
N LEU A 11 -46.99 -11.49 14.17
CA LEU A 11 -45.60 -11.94 14.25
C LEU A 11 -44.72 -10.73 13.94
N THR A 12 -44.22 -10.06 14.99
CA THR A 12 -43.21 -9.04 14.86
C THR A 12 -41.84 -9.76 14.73
N ALA A 13 -41.40 -9.95 13.49
CA ALA A 13 -40.06 -10.45 13.21
C ALA A 13 -39.06 -9.34 13.57
N CYS A 14 -38.48 -9.44 14.77
CA CYS A 14 -37.35 -8.62 15.19
C CYS A 14 -36.11 -9.08 14.41
N LEU A 15 -35.82 -8.40 13.28
CA LEU A 15 -34.55 -8.56 12.58
C LEU A 15 -33.44 -7.96 13.47
N LEU A 16 -32.84 -8.79 14.33
CA LEU A 16 -31.54 -8.48 14.91
C LEU A 16 -30.53 -8.48 13.77
N GLN A 17 -30.23 -7.32 13.23
CA GLN A 17 -29.01 -7.13 12.47
C GLN A 17 -27.85 -7.28 13.45
N ALA A 18 -27.21 -8.43 13.41
CA ALA A 18 -25.93 -8.63 14.06
C ALA A 18 -24.92 -7.67 13.39
N GLN A 19 -24.77 -6.49 13.97
CA GLN A 19 -23.68 -5.59 13.62
C GLN A 19 -22.40 -6.30 14.04
N ASN A 20 -21.59 -6.68 13.05
CA ASN A 20 -20.30 -7.31 13.26
C ASN A 20 -19.38 -6.28 13.98
N PRO A 21 -19.05 -6.44 15.28
CA PRO A 21 -18.31 -5.43 16.02
C PRO A 21 -16.82 -5.35 15.67
N LEU A 22 -16.40 -6.05 14.59
CA LEU A 22 -14.99 -6.17 14.20
C LEU A 22 -14.58 -5.30 13.01
N SER A 23 -15.43 -4.43 12.52
CA SER A 23 -15.02 -3.40 11.56
C SER A 23 -14.64 -2.10 12.29
N VAL A 24 -13.75 -2.16 13.25
CA VAL A 24 -12.96 -0.98 13.60
C VAL A 24 -12.05 -0.75 12.40
N SER A 25 -12.44 0.16 11.51
CA SER A 25 -11.54 0.65 10.47
C SER A 25 -10.32 1.22 11.18
N LYS A 26 -9.21 0.49 11.11
CA LYS A 26 -7.92 1.00 11.55
C LYS A 26 -7.74 2.33 10.81
N PRO A 27 -7.43 3.44 11.49
CA PRO A 27 -7.22 4.70 10.80
C PRO A 27 -6.22 4.46 9.67
N GLU A 28 -6.59 4.85 8.45
CA GLU A 28 -5.74 4.71 7.29
C GLU A 28 -4.42 5.41 7.59
N LYS A 29 -3.33 4.64 7.61
CA LYS A 29 -2.00 5.19 7.84
C LYS A 29 -1.68 6.11 6.68
N ASP A 30 -1.30 7.34 6.95
CA ASP A 30 -0.76 8.24 5.92
C ASP A 30 0.57 7.67 5.42
N ASN A 31 0.56 7.13 4.20
CA ASN A 31 1.73 6.56 3.52
C ASN A 31 2.30 7.55 2.49
N SER A 32 1.99 8.83 2.61
CA SER A 32 2.61 9.84 1.75
C SER A 32 4.11 9.92 1.98
N VAL A 33 4.86 10.30 0.95
CA VAL A 33 6.30 10.54 1.03
C VAL A 33 6.64 11.51 2.17
N LYS A 34 5.79 12.54 2.35
CA LYS A 34 5.97 13.52 3.43
C LYS A 34 5.86 12.89 4.81
N ALA A 35 4.86 12.03 5.02
CA ALA A 35 4.65 11.35 6.29
C ALA A 35 5.79 10.35 6.56
N GLU A 36 6.22 9.61 5.56
CA GLU A 36 7.34 8.68 5.69
C GLU A 36 8.64 9.43 6.04
N LEU A 37 8.99 10.50 5.32
CA LEU A 37 10.19 11.29 5.63
C LEU A 37 10.15 11.89 7.04
N ALA A 38 8.98 12.34 7.51
CA ALA A 38 8.81 12.89 8.84
C ALA A 38 8.89 11.82 9.95
N SER A 39 8.74 10.54 9.61
CA SER A 39 8.78 9.44 10.58
C SER A 39 10.20 9.02 10.97
N PHE A 40 11.20 9.39 10.17
CA PHE A 40 12.59 9.02 10.44
C PHE A 40 13.18 9.83 11.60
N THR A 41 13.80 9.12 12.54
CA THR A 41 14.65 9.73 13.57
C THR A 41 16.09 9.33 13.29
N VAL A 42 16.91 10.30 12.95
CA VAL A 42 18.33 10.09 12.60
C VAL A 42 19.23 10.95 13.48
N ASP A 43 20.52 10.61 13.53
CA ASP A 43 21.53 11.45 14.19
C ASP A 43 21.54 12.84 13.56
N LYS A 44 21.75 13.89 14.38
CA LYS A 44 21.73 15.31 13.94
C LYS A 44 22.74 15.65 12.82
N ARG A 45 23.73 14.80 12.59
CA ARG A 45 24.73 14.93 11.53
C ARG A 45 24.28 14.32 10.20
N LEU A 46 23.13 13.63 10.20
CA LEU A 46 22.57 12.93 9.03
C LEU A 46 21.30 13.60 8.58
N GLN A 47 21.02 13.47 7.30
CA GLN A 47 19.77 13.91 6.68
C GLN A 47 19.17 12.77 5.88
N VAL A 48 17.86 12.63 5.94
CA VAL A 48 17.11 11.70 5.09
C VAL A 48 16.42 12.47 3.98
N ASN A 49 16.57 12.02 2.76
CA ASN A 49 15.86 12.55 1.59
C ASN A 49 15.27 11.41 0.77
N LEU A 50 14.31 11.74 -0.10
CA LEU A 50 13.76 10.80 -1.06
C LEU A 50 14.68 10.76 -2.29
N PHE A 51 15.30 9.61 -2.55
CA PHE A 51 16.10 9.42 -3.76
C PHE A 51 15.23 9.10 -4.98
N ALA A 52 14.27 8.20 -4.85
CA ALA A 52 13.35 7.80 -5.91
C ALA A 52 12.07 7.21 -5.33
N ASP A 53 10.99 7.25 -6.10
CA ASP A 53 9.70 6.68 -5.76
C ASP A 53 9.07 5.94 -6.96
N GLU A 54 7.85 5.49 -6.81
CA GLU A 54 7.10 4.71 -7.81
C GLU A 54 6.88 5.48 -9.12
N SER A 55 6.93 6.82 -9.11
CA SER A 55 6.80 7.64 -10.33
C SER A 55 7.91 7.37 -11.34
N MET A 56 9.05 6.83 -10.89
CA MET A 56 10.16 6.41 -11.73
C MET A 56 10.06 4.95 -12.21
N GLY A 57 8.91 4.31 -12.00
CA GLY A 57 8.67 2.94 -12.42
C GLY A 57 9.20 1.88 -11.45
N ILE A 58 9.52 2.27 -10.23
CA ILE A 58 9.85 1.33 -9.16
C ILE A 58 8.56 0.66 -8.70
N ALA A 59 8.57 -0.66 -8.59
CA ALA A 59 7.49 -1.41 -7.99
C ALA A 59 8.03 -2.64 -7.30
N ASN A 60 7.63 -2.83 -6.05
CA ASN A 60 7.99 -3.98 -5.23
C ASN A 60 9.50 -4.32 -5.35
N PRO A 61 10.40 -3.41 -4.94
CA PRO A 61 11.85 -3.60 -5.05
C PRO A 61 12.31 -4.73 -4.13
N VAL A 62 13.00 -5.72 -4.68
CA VAL A 62 13.49 -6.90 -3.94
C VAL A 62 14.98 -6.85 -3.67
N CYS A 63 15.72 -6.06 -4.44
CA CYS A 63 17.15 -5.87 -4.26
C CYS A 63 17.58 -4.53 -4.83
N MET A 64 18.54 -3.87 -4.19
CA MET A 64 19.14 -2.64 -4.72
C MET A 64 20.62 -2.56 -4.36
N ARG A 65 21.42 -1.94 -5.26
CA ARG A 65 22.87 -1.75 -5.12
C ARG A 65 23.33 -0.50 -5.82
N TRP A 66 24.23 0.22 -5.19
CA TRP A 66 24.95 1.31 -5.81
C TRP A 66 26.15 0.76 -6.62
N ASP A 67 26.40 1.32 -7.79
CA ASP A 67 27.59 1.04 -8.54
C ASP A 67 28.70 2.10 -8.28
N ALA A 68 29.87 1.89 -8.86
CA ALA A 68 31.02 2.78 -8.70
C ALA A 68 30.82 4.17 -9.34
N ARG A 69 29.76 4.36 -10.13
CA ARG A 69 29.38 5.64 -10.75
C ARG A 69 28.32 6.39 -9.98
N GLY A 70 27.90 5.85 -8.80
CA GLY A 70 26.83 6.44 -8.01
C GLY A 70 25.41 6.21 -8.57
N ARG A 71 25.22 5.20 -9.46
CA ARG A 71 23.90 4.83 -9.97
C ARG A 71 23.29 3.76 -9.08
N LEU A 72 22.00 3.87 -8.81
CA LEU A 72 21.26 2.88 -8.06
C LEU A 72 20.64 1.85 -9.00
N TRP A 73 21.03 0.60 -8.86
CA TRP A 73 20.46 -0.54 -9.56
C TRP A 73 19.37 -1.14 -8.70
N VAL A 74 18.14 -1.27 -9.24
CA VAL A 74 16.98 -1.76 -8.49
C VAL A 74 16.33 -2.90 -9.25
N LEU A 75 16.27 -4.07 -8.66
CA LEU A 75 15.50 -5.20 -9.17
C LEU A 75 14.08 -5.11 -8.64
N CYS A 76 13.13 -4.95 -9.55
CA CYS A 76 11.71 -4.83 -9.25
C CYS A 76 10.95 -6.06 -9.74
N THR A 77 10.04 -6.59 -8.89
CA THR A 77 9.14 -7.66 -9.29
C THR A 77 7.69 -7.15 -9.31
N TRP A 78 7.12 -7.09 -10.51
CA TRP A 78 5.74 -6.67 -10.72
C TRP A 78 4.76 -7.83 -10.57
N ALA A 79 5.24 -9.04 -10.75
CA ALA A 79 4.42 -10.23 -10.78
C ALA A 79 4.27 -10.92 -9.42
N TYR A 80 5.28 -10.83 -8.56
CA TYR A 80 5.26 -11.45 -7.25
C TYR A 80 4.51 -10.60 -6.21
N PRO A 81 3.72 -11.18 -5.30
CA PRO A 81 3.41 -12.61 -5.14
C PRO A 81 2.18 -13.10 -5.92
N GLN A 82 1.63 -12.29 -6.79
CA GLN A 82 0.32 -12.52 -7.40
C GLN A 82 0.41 -13.02 -8.86
N LEU A 83 1.48 -13.75 -9.19
CA LEU A 83 1.63 -14.33 -10.53
C LEU A 83 0.53 -15.35 -10.79
N LYS A 84 -0.35 -15.05 -11.75
CA LYS A 84 -1.40 -15.98 -12.19
C LYS A 84 -0.83 -16.87 -13.31
N PRO A 85 -1.27 -18.15 -13.40
CA PRO A 85 -0.88 -19.03 -14.50
C PRO A 85 -1.15 -18.36 -15.85
N GLY A 86 -0.17 -18.42 -16.76
CA GLY A 86 -0.27 -17.80 -18.09
C GLY A 86 0.06 -16.30 -18.14
N THR A 87 0.31 -15.64 -17.02
CA THR A 87 0.79 -14.25 -17.01
C THR A 87 2.26 -14.21 -17.44
N LYS A 88 2.59 -13.30 -18.36
CA LYS A 88 3.99 -13.07 -18.72
C LYS A 88 4.71 -12.37 -17.57
N PRO A 89 5.88 -12.85 -17.13
CA PRO A 89 6.71 -12.14 -16.19
C PRO A 89 7.07 -10.75 -16.73
N ASN A 90 7.05 -9.75 -15.89
CA ASN A 90 7.39 -8.38 -16.22
C ASN A 90 8.33 -7.74 -15.21
N ASP A 91 9.13 -8.56 -14.54
CA ASP A 91 10.17 -8.10 -13.64
C ASP A 91 11.16 -7.21 -14.37
N LYS A 92 11.67 -6.21 -13.69
CA LYS A 92 12.52 -5.19 -14.31
C LYS A 92 13.77 -4.95 -13.47
N LEU A 93 14.87 -4.71 -14.17
CA LEU A 93 16.05 -4.13 -13.59
C LEU A 93 16.10 -2.65 -14.02
N LEU A 94 16.00 -1.76 -13.07
CA LEU A 94 16.08 -0.32 -13.26
C LEU A 94 17.45 0.19 -12.87
N ILE A 95 17.95 1.20 -13.58
CA ILE A 95 19.13 1.95 -13.23
C ILE A 95 18.73 3.39 -13.04
N LEU A 96 18.86 3.91 -11.83
CA LEU A 96 18.47 5.26 -11.46
C LEU A 96 19.71 6.13 -11.28
N GLU A 97 19.70 7.32 -11.86
CA GLU A 97 20.81 8.27 -11.82
C GLU A 97 20.33 9.60 -11.25
N ASP A 98 21.14 10.18 -10.36
CA ASP A 98 21.06 11.58 -9.96
C ASP A 98 22.07 12.35 -10.81
N THR A 99 21.59 12.96 -11.91
CA THR A 99 22.49 13.65 -12.84
C THR A 99 22.79 15.09 -12.38
N LYS A 100 22.02 15.60 -11.40
CA LYS A 100 22.16 16.96 -10.87
C LYS A 100 23.00 17.02 -9.60
N GLY A 101 23.20 15.89 -8.92
CA GLY A 101 23.91 15.81 -7.65
C GLY A 101 23.16 16.43 -6.48
N ASP A 102 21.80 16.42 -6.56
CA ASP A 102 20.93 16.98 -5.52
C ASP A 102 20.39 15.91 -4.55
N GLY A 103 20.80 14.67 -4.72
CA GLY A 103 20.38 13.53 -3.90
C GLY A 103 19.07 12.91 -4.32
N ARG A 104 18.56 13.28 -5.52
CA ARG A 104 17.34 12.73 -6.09
C ARG A 104 17.58 12.23 -7.51
N ALA A 105 17.11 11.03 -7.80
CA ALA A 105 17.18 10.50 -9.15
C ALA A 105 16.29 11.31 -10.10
N ASP A 106 16.83 11.61 -11.28
CA ASP A 106 16.14 12.34 -12.35
C ASP A 106 16.20 11.61 -13.70
N LYS A 107 16.82 10.41 -13.74
CA LYS A 107 16.93 9.55 -14.91
C LYS A 107 16.88 8.07 -14.52
#